data_35b67a2865e21cbe845d367045f5fa45
#
_entry.id   35b67a2865e21cbe845d367045f5fa45
#
_cell.length_a   1.000
_cell.length_b   1.000
_cell.length_c   1.000
_cell.angle_alpha   90.00
_cell.angle_beta   90.00
_cell.angle_gamma   90.00
#
_symmetry.space_group_name_H-M   'P 1'
#
loop_
_entity.id
_entity.type
_entity.pdbx_description
1 polymer ?
#
loop_
_entity_poly.entity_id
_entity_poly.type
_entity_poly.pdbx_seq_one_letter_code
_entity_poly.pdbx_strand_id
1 'polypeptide(L)'
;MTISQDQQPIETGLGARPEPDEILSGIDLNGKNVLVTGGYSGIGLETTRALVKAGAQVHVPARRAETAQAALDGIIDGTHIGAMDLGDLRAVEKFADDFLSQYDRLDILIGNAGIMACPFETTAQGFESQIGVNHFGHFTLV
;
A
#
# COMPACT_ATOMS: atom_id res chain seq x y z
N MET A 1 -24.43 25.43 -5.08
CA MET A 1 -23.29 25.03 -5.90
C MET A 1 -23.84 24.13 -7.00
N THR A 2 -23.78 24.53 -8.26
CA THR A 2 -24.23 23.70 -9.38
C THR A 2 -23.07 22.77 -9.73
N ILE A 3 -23.27 21.48 -9.60
CA ILE A 3 -22.28 20.47 -10.05
C ILE A 3 -22.17 20.64 -11.57
N SER A 4 -20.94 20.78 -12.09
CA SER A 4 -20.68 20.83 -13.53
C SER A 4 -21.24 19.56 -14.19
N GLN A 5 -21.74 19.69 -15.41
CA GLN A 5 -22.22 18.53 -16.21
C GLN A 5 -21.10 17.49 -16.43
N ASP A 6 -19.83 17.92 -16.31
CA ASP A 6 -18.66 17.06 -16.46
C ASP A 6 -18.31 16.29 -15.16
N GLN A 7 -18.99 16.58 -14.03
CA GLN A 7 -18.79 15.95 -12.75
C GLN A 7 -19.97 15.02 -12.40
N GLN A 8 -20.19 14.02 -13.22
CA GLN A 8 -21.17 12.99 -12.95
C GLN A 8 -20.53 11.82 -12.19
N PRO A 9 -21.26 11.16 -11.26
CA PRO A 9 -20.82 9.93 -10.64
C PRO A 9 -20.53 8.86 -11.70
N ILE A 10 -19.43 8.12 -11.52
CA ILE A 10 -19.15 6.95 -12.35
C ILE A 10 -20.10 5.83 -11.89
N GLU A 11 -20.96 5.37 -12.79
CA GLU A 11 -21.81 4.21 -12.52
C GLU A 11 -20.97 2.92 -12.62
N THR A 12 -20.63 2.36 -11.46
CA THR A 12 -19.84 1.11 -11.38
C THR A 12 -20.71 -0.14 -11.40
N GLY A 13 -22.03 -0.01 -11.23
CA GLY A 13 -22.97 -1.13 -11.02
C GLY A 13 -22.84 -1.77 -9.63
N LEU A 14 -21.92 -1.30 -8.79
CA LEU A 14 -21.69 -1.78 -7.43
C LEU A 14 -22.63 -1.08 -6.43
N GLY A 15 -23.02 -1.79 -5.37
CA GLY A 15 -23.81 -1.23 -4.28
C GLY A 15 -23.04 -0.18 -3.47
N ALA A 16 -23.70 0.44 -2.49
CA ALA A 16 -23.10 1.48 -1.65
C ALA A 16 -21.96 0.96 -0.74
N ARG A 17 -21.88 -0.33 -0.52
CA ARG A 17 -20.84 -0.99 0.31
C ARG A 17 -20.47 -2.33 -0.33
N PRO A 18 -19.77 -2.30 -1.48
CA PRO A 18 -19.36 -3.54 -2.14
C PRO A 18 -18.24 -4.20 -1.33
N GLU A 19 -18.28 -5.52 -1.26
CA GLU A 19 -17.16 -6.29 -0.73
C GLU A 19 -15.98 -6.29 -1.71
N PRO A 20 -14.73 -6.44 -1.24
CA PRO A 20 -13.55 -6.43 -2.11
C PRO A 20 -13.62 -7.44 -3.25
N ASP A 21 -14.22 -8.61 -3.00
CA ASP A 21 -14.41 -9.66 -4.01
C ASP A 21 -15.37 -9.25 -5.13
N GLU A 22 -16.38 -8.44 -4.82
CA GLU A 22 -17.30 -7.89 -5.84
C GLU A 22 -16.57 -6.89 -6.72
N ILE A 23 -15.72 -6.04 -6.11
CA ILE A 23 -14.95 -5.01 -6.84
C ILE A 23 -13.96 -5.66 -7.81
N LEU A 24 -13.29 -6.75 -7.40
CA LEU A 24 -12.28 -7.45 -8.20
C LEU A 24 -12.87 -8.58 -9.06
N SER A 25 -14.21 -8.75 -9.06
CA SER A 25 -14.86 -9.79 -9.84
C SER A 25 -14.53 -9.67 -11.33
N GLY A 26 -13.97 -10.73 -11.90
CA GLY A 26 -13.58 -10.78 -13.31
C GLY A 26 -12.24 -10.09 -13.62
N ILE A 27 -11.55 -9.54 -12.63
CA ILE A 27 -10.21 -8.96 -12.79
C ILE A 27 -9.17 -10.05 -12.52
N ASP A 28 -8.29 -10.29 -13.49
CA ASP A 28 -7.17 -11.19 -13.38
C ASP A 28 -5.87 -10.40 -13.17
N LEU A 29 -5.23 -10.59 -12.01
CA LEU A 29 -3.97 -9.97 -11.63
C LEU A 29 -2.79 -10.93 -11.64
N ASN A 30 -2.91 -12.11 -12.26
CA ASN A 30 -1.81 -13.04 -12.39
C ASN A 30 -0.59 -12.41 -13.06
N GLY A 31 0.59 -12.59 -12.44
CA GLY A 31 1.85 -12.02 -12.91
C GLY A 31 1.99 -10.51 -12.71
N LYS A 32 1.11 -9.86 -11.95
CA LYS A 32 1.21 -8.45 -11.55
C LYS A 32 1.94 -8.32 -10.22
N ASN A 33 2.98 -7.48 -10.20
CA ASN A 33 3.64 -7.05 -8.98
C ASN A 33 2.90 -5.85 -8.40
N VAL A 34 2.38 -6.00 -7.19
CA VAL A 34 1.61 -4.96 -6.48
C VAL A 34 2.29 -4.64 -5.15
N LEU A 35 2.56 -3.38 -4.89
CA LEU A 35 3.11 -2.92 -3.61
C LEU A 35 2.02 -2.19 -2.81
N VAL A 36 1.83 -2.62 -1.55
CA VAL A 36 0.83 -2.02 -0.65
C VAL A 36 1.51 -1.55 0.62
N THR A 37 1.64 -0.23 0.81
CA THR A 37 2.15 0.30 2.08
C THR A 37 1.10 0.11 3.18
N GLY A 38 1.53 -0.36 4.36
CA GLY A 38 0.60 -0.69 5.45
C GLY A 38 -0.34 -1.85 5.16
N GLY A 39 0.01 -2.73 4.21
CA GLY A 39 -0.78 -3.87 3.76
C GLY A 39 -0.96 -5.00 4.77
N TYR A 40 -0.49 -4.83 6.01
CA TYR A 40 -0.55 -5.86 7.05
C TYR A 40 -1.52 -5.53 8.20
N SER A 41 -2.31 -4.47 8.08
CA SER A 41 -3.29 -4.11 9.11
C SER A 41 -4.47 -3.32 8.54
N GLY A 42 -5.61 -3.37 9.24
CA GLY A 42 -6.80 -2.58 8.89
C GLY A 42 -7.23 -2.74 7.43
N ILE A 43 -7.56 -1.63 6.77
CA ILE A 43 -7.99 -1.59 5.36
C ILE A 43 -6.91 -2.18 4.43
N GLY A 44 -5.63 -1.88 4.70
CA GLY A 44 -4.53 -2.40 3.90
C GLY A 44 -4.43 -3.93 3.90
N LEU A 45 -4.74 -4.58 5.03
CA LEU A 45 -4.76 -6.04 5.11
C LEU A 45 -5.85 -6.64 4.24
N GLU A 46 -7.05 -6.09 4.27
CA GLU A 46 -8.16 -6.56 3.42
C GLU A 46 -7.87 -6.30 1.94
N THR A 47 -7.25 -5.15 1.62
CA THR A 47 -6.75 -4.86 0.27
C THR A 47 -5.73 -5.91 -0.18
N THR A 48 -4.76 -6.26 0.68
CA THR A 48 -3.76 -7.30 0.39
C THR A 48 -4.43 -8.65 0.12
N ARG A 49 -5.38 -9.07 0.97
CA ARG A 49 -6.13 -10.32 0.78
C ARG A 49 -6.84 -10.38 -0.56
N ALA A 50 -7.55 -9.31 -0.90
CA ALA A 50 -8.31 -9.23 -2.15
C ALA A 50 -7.41 -9.30 -3.39
N LEU A 51 -6.28 -8.58 -3.38
CA LEU A 51 -5.31 -8.59 -4.48
C LEU A 51 -4.65 -9.95 -4.66
N VAL A 52 -4.26 -10.61 -3.57
CA VAL A 52 -3.71 -11.99 -3.59
C VAL A 52 -4.74 -12.96 -4.16
N LYS A 53 -6.00 -12.86 -3.74
CA LYS A 53 -7.09 -13.69 -4.24
C LYS A 53 -7.33 -13.48 -5.75
N ALA A 54 -7.11 -12.27 -6.25
CA ALA A 54 -7.17 -11.96 -7.68
C ALA A 54 -5.92 -12.40 -8.47
N GLY A 55 -4.92 -13.03 -7.82
CA GLY A 55 -3.73 -13.60 -8.44
C GLY A 55 -2.49 -12.70 -8.43
N ALA A 56 -2.56 -11.52 -7.78
CA ALA A 56 -1.41 -10.62 -7.71
C ALA A 56 -0.29 -11.16 -6.82
N GLN A 57 0.95 -10.85 -7.18
CA GLN A 57 2.11 -10.97 -6.33
C GLN A 57 2.23 -9.68 -5.49
N VAL A 58 1.79 -9.75 -4.22
CA VAL A 58 1.68 -8.56 -3.37
C VAL A 58 2.90 -8.43 -2.47
N HIS A 59 3.52 -7.26 -2.50
CA HIS A 59 4.68 -6.86 -1.68
C HIS A 59 4.22 -5.88 -0.61
N VAL A 60 4.58 -6.16 0.64
CA VAL A 60 4.15 -5.36 1.79
C VAL A 60 5.37 -4.88 2.57
N PRO A 61 5.82 -3.64 2.36
CA PRO A 61 6.87 -3.07 3.19
C PRO A 61 6.36 -2.72 4.60
N ALA A 62 7.20 -2.96 5.61
CA ALA A 62 6.87 -2.73 7.00
C ALA A 62 8.08 -2.25 7.81
N ARG A 63 7.84 -1.38 8.81
CA ARG A 63 8.88 -0.97 9.76
C ARG A 63 9.37 -2.13 10.64
N ARG A 64 8.46 -3.03 10.98
CA ARG A 64 8.71 -4.24 11.79
C ARG A 64 8.26 -5.46 11.01
N ALA A 65 9.23 -6.10 10.38
CA ALA A 65 8.96 -7.25 9.50
C ALA A 65 8.24 -8.40 10.25
N GLU A 66 8.61 -8.66 11.50
CA GLU A 66 8.01 -9.74 12.30
C GLU A 66 6.51 -9.49 12.53
N THR A 67 6.10 -8.23 12.76
CA THR A 67 4.68 -7.87 12.93
C THR A 67 3.91 -8.10 11.64
N ALA A 68 4.49 -7.72 10.50
CA ALA A 68 3.87 -7.94 9.20
C ALA A 68 3.82 -9.42 8.84
N GLN A 69 4.88 -10.18 9.09
CA GLN A 69 4.92 -11.63 8.88
C GLN A 69 3.81 -12.35 9.66
N ALA A 70 3.66 -12.02 10.95
CA ALA A 70 2.60 -12.63 11.77
C ALA A 70 1.18 -12.29 11.27
N ALA A 71 0.97 -11.08 10.76
CA ALA A 71 -0.33 -10.65 10.24
C ALA A 71 -0.65 -11.21 8.85
N LEU A 72 0.37 -11.51 8.06
CA LEU A 72 0.27 -11.96 6.67
C LEU A 72 0.55 -13.47 6.50
N ASP A 73 0.73 -14.18 7.62
CA ASP A 73 0.94 -15.63 7.60
C ASP A 73 -0.22 -16.34 6.87
N GLY A 74 0.13 -17.22 5.95
CA GLY A 74 -0.84 -17.91 5.09
C GLY A 74 -1.53 -17.05 4.03
N ILE A 75 -1.16 -15.74 3.89
CA ILE A 75 -1.69 -14.83 2.87
C ILE A 75 -0.65 -14.60 1.79
N ILE A 76 0.56 -14.19 2.17
CA ILE A 76 1.69 -14.00 1.24
C ILE A 76 2.92 -14.72 1.76
N ASP A 77 3.87 -15.00 0.84
CA ASP A 77 5.18 -15.52 1.22
C ASP A 77 5.99 -14.43 1.95
N GLY A 78 6.70 -14.81 3.01
CA GLY A 78 7.51 -13.90 3.81
C GLY A 78 8.61 -13.18 3.01
N THR A 79 9.01 -13.70 1.85
CA THR A 79 9.95 -13.04 0.93
C THR A 79 9.41 -11.75 0.30
N HIS A 80 8.09 -11.57 0.32
CA HIS A 80 7.43 -10.36 -0.17
C HIS A 80 7.23 -9.29 0.92
N ILE A 81 7.79 -9.50 2.11
CA ILE A 81 7.75 -8.53 3.22
C ILE A 81 9.11 -7.86 3.35
N GLY A 82 9.22 -6.62 2.92
CA GLY A 82 10.45 -5.84 2.97
C GLY A 82 10.52 -4.90 4.18
N ALA A 83 11.73 -4.57 4.61
CA ALA A 83 11.93 -3.56 5.66
C ALA A 83 11.89 -2.15 5.06
N MET A 84 10.93 -1.31 5.51
CA MET A 84 10.83 0.09 5.09
C MET A 84 10.16 0.93 6.18
N ASP A 85 10.72 2.09 6.50
CA ASP A 85 10.08 3.12 7.32
C ASP A 85 9.81 4.36 6.47
N LEU A 86 8.53 4.69 6.27
CA LEU A 86 8.12 5.91 5.56
C LEU A 86 8.54 7.19 6.28
N GLY A 87 8.89 7.13 7.57
CA GLY A 87 9.45 8.22 8.35
C GLY A 87 10.97 8.41 8.17
N ASP A 88 11.62 7.57 7.37
CA ASP A 88 13.02 7.74 6.97
C ASP A 88 13.17 7.59 5.45
N LEU A 89 13.38 8.71 4.76
CA LEU A 89 13.47 8.74 3.30
C LEU A 89 14.60 7.85 2.75
N ARG A 90 15.70 7.68 3.51
CA ARG A 90 16.79 6.78 3.12
C ARG A 90 16.38 5.31 3.18
N ALA A 91 15.52 4.96 4.15
CA ALA A 91 14.96 3.61 4.23
C ALA A 91 14.00 3.34 3.07
N VAL A 92 13.27 4.36 2.62
CA VAL A 92 12.39 4.29 1.45
C VAL A 92 13.21 4.09 0.17
N GLU A 93 14.24 4.92 -0.06
CA GLU A 93 15.15 4.79 -1.21
C GLU A 93 15.80 3.40 -1.25
N LYS A 94 16.35 2.96 -0.11
CA LYS A 94 16.96 1.64 -0.03
C LYS A 94 15.99 0.51 -0.37
N PHE A 95 14.76 0.58 0.15
CA PHE A 95 13.73 -0.42 -0.17
C PHE A 95 13.40 -0.42 -1.67
N ALA A 96 13.27 0.76 -2.29
CA ALA A 96 13.00 0.88 -3.72
C ALA A 96 14.13 0.27 -4.56
N ASP A 97 15.39 0.55 -4.23
CA ASP A 97 16.57 -0.02 -4.90
C ASP A 97 16.60 -1.56 -4.75
N ASP A 98 16.39 -2.06 -3.53
CA ASP A 98 16.33 -3.49 -3.24
C ASP A 98 15.21 -4.17 -4.05
N PHE A 99 14.03 -3.54 -4.12
CA PHE A 99 12.89 -4.03 -4.90
C PHE A 99 13.23 -4.10 -6.39
N LEU A 100 13.74 -3.02 -6.98
CA LEU A 100 14.10 -2.95 -8.39
C LEU A 100 15.25 -3.90 -8.77
N SER A 101 16.09 -4.28 -7.81
CA SER A 101 17.13 -5.30 -8.04
C SER A 101 16.57 -6.72 -8.14
N GLN A 102 15.37 -6.97 -7.62
CA GLN A 102 14.74 -8.30 -7.57
C GLN A 102 13.60 -8.45 -8.57
N TYR A 103 12.94 -7.35 -8.92
CA TYR A 103 11.75 -7.37 -9.78
C TYR A 103 11.92 -6.38 -10.93
N ASP A 104 11.69 -6.84 -12.15
CA ASP A 104 11.85 -6.03 -13.37
C ASP A 104 10.84 -4.89 -13.49
N ARG A 105 9.74 -4.97 -12.74
CA ARG A 105 8.65 -3.97 -12.80
C ARG A 105 7.78 -3.97 -11.54
N LEU A 106 7.16 -2.84 -11.29
CA LEU A 106 6.02 -2.66 -10.40
C LEU A 106 4.80 -2.29 -11.27
N ASP A 107 3.73 -3.10 -11.19
CA ASP A 107 2.52 -2.84 -12.00
C ASP A 107 1.54 -1.93 -11.26
N ILE A 108 1.42 -2.05 -9.93
CA ILE A 108 0.46 -1.28 -9.11
C ILE A 108 1.14 -0.87 -7.80
N LEU A 109 1.04 0.41 -7.46
CA LEU A 109 1.44 0.96 -6.15
C LEU A 109 0.22 1.49 -5.40
N ILE A 110 0.02 1.00 -4.17
CA ILE A 110 -1.06 1.44 -3.28
C ILE A 110 -0.45 2.10 -2.05
N GLY A 111 -0.48 3.43 -2.00
CA GLY A 111 -0.05 4.26 -0.88
C GLY A 111 -1.14 4.31 0.19
N ASN A 112 -1.28 3.24 0.98
CA ASN A 112 -2.33 3.10 1.97
C ASN A 112 -1.87 3.43 3.40
N ALA A 113 -0.59 3.25 3.72
CA ALA A 113 -0.09 3.54 5.07
C ALA A 113 -0.28 5.02 5.44
N GLY A 114 -0.58 5.27 6.70
CA GLY A 114 -0.70 6.63 7.20
C GLY A 114 -0.80 6.66 8.72
N ILE A 115 -0.43 7.79 9.29
CA ILE A 115 -0.60 8.11 10.71
C ILE A 115 -1.44 9.37 10.84
N MET A 116 -2.25 9.45 11.89
CA MET A 116 -3.13 10.59 12.13
C MET A 116 -3.29 10.84 13.63
N ALA A 117 -3.39 12.12 14.00
CA ALA A 117 -3.61 12.56 15.37
C ALA A 117 -2.60 11.99 16.40
N CYS A 118 -1.37 11.72 15.96
CA CYS A 118 -0.28 11.33 16.84
C CYS A 118 0.30 12.55 17.58
N PRO A 119 1.02 12.35 18.70
CA PRO A 119 1.81 13.40 19.32
C PRO A 119 2.76 14.07 18.32
N PHE A 120 3.11 15.35 18.56
CA PHE A 120 4.07 16.02 17.72
C PHE A 120 5.44 15.34 17.83
N GLU A 121 5.90 14.80 16.71
CA GLU A 121 7.21 14.18 16.54
C GLU A 121 7.77 14.58 15.18
N THR A 122 9.05 14.36 14.97
CA THR A 122 9.70 14.60 13.70
C THR A 122 10.28 13.31 13.12
N THR A 123 10.29 13.22 11.79
CA THR A 123 10.93 12.14 11.04
C THR A 123 12.46 12.22 11.13
N ALA A 124 13.16 11.22 10.60
CA ALA A 124 14.62 11.19 10.53
C ALA A 124 15.23 12.41 9.81
N GLN A 125 14.50 13.04 8.90
CA GLN A 125 14.91 14.24 8.16
C GLN A 125 14.37 15.55 8.76
N GLY A 126 13.69 15.49 9.93
CA GLY A 126 13.20 16.66 10.65
C GLY A 126 11.84 17.20 10.18
N PHE A 127 11.12 16.50 9.32
CA PHE A 127 9.73 16.87 8.96
C PHE A 127 8.77 16.50 10.09
N GLU A 128 7.67 17.26 10.25
CA GLU A 128 6.59 16.82 11.14
C GLU A 128 6.11 15.42 10.70
N SER A 129 5.86 14.53 11.67
CA SER A 129 5.72 13.09 11.42
C SER A 129 4.55 12.74 10.50
N GLN A 130 3.40 13.42 10.61
CA GLN A 130 2.25 13.09 9.76
C GLN A 130 2.52 13.45 8.29
N ILE A 131 3.02 14.66 8.01
CA ILE A 131 3.36 15.02 6.63
C ILE A 131 4.57 14.24 6.14
N GLY A 132 5.54 13.96 7.02
CA GLY A 132 6.72 13.16 6.70
C GLY A 132 6.35 11.76 6.23
N VAL A 133 5.57 11.04 7.01
CA VAL A 133 5.14 9.66 6.71
C VAL A 133 4.11 9.63 5.59
N ASN A 134 3.03 10.44 5.70
CA ASN A 134 1.88 10.31 4.81
C ASN A 134 2.15 10.90 3.42
N HIS A 135 3.03 11.89 3.31
CA HIS A 135 3.31 12.58 2.06
C HIS A 135 4.74 12.33 1.57
N PHE A 136 5.76 12.81 2.30
CA PHE A 136 7.13 12.75 1.79
C PHE A 136 7.66 11.32 1.63
N GLY A 137 7.34 10.42 2.58
CA GLY A 137 7.70 9.00 2.46
C GLY A 137 7.10 8.34 1.21
N HIS A 138 5.81 8.57 0.94
CA HIS A 138 5.17 8.05 -0.26
C HIS A 138 5.66 8.74 -1.55
N PHE A 139 5.90 10.04 -1.50
CA PHE A 139 6.44 10.77 -2.65
C PHE A 139 7.84 10.29 -3.05
N THR A 140 8.67 9.94 -2.06
CA THR A 140 10.00 9.36 -2.31
C THR A 140 9.92 7.94 -2.88
N LEU A 141 8.85 7.19 -2.54
CA LEU A 141 8.66 5.83 -3.03
C LEU A 141 8.22 5.77 -4.51
N VAL A 142 7.59 6.84 -5.03
CA VAL A 142 7.09 6.95 -6.42
C VAL A 142 8.16 7.44 -7.37
#